data_0e55740471317891c123f59af0bd8bb1
#
_entry.id   0e55740471317891c123f59af0bd8bb1
#
_cell.length_a   1.000
_cell.length_b   1.000
_cell.length_c   1.000
_cell.angle_alpha   90.00
_cell.angle_beta   90.00
_cell.angle_gamma   90.00
#
_symmetry.space_group_name_H-M   'P 1'
#
loop_
_entity.id
_entity.type
_entity.pdbx_description
1 polymer ?
#
loop_
_entity_poly.entity_id
_entity_poly.type
_entity_poly.pdbx_seq_one_letter_code
_entity_poly.pdbx_strand_id
1 'polypeptide(L)'
;ALAIVGKWHLSGNNSTINPETFGIDYYAGLIRGAVNDYYQWPLSENGTRSQNTEYITEAFTDLSIDWINQQSKPWFMWLAYTAPHTPFHAPPSNMHSQGNLPTYNNGLDPIPYYMAAIEAMDFQIGRLLDEIPEDERNNTIIIFIGDNGTPNQVAQSPYSTSKVKSTLYQGGVNVPMFISGNSVSRTGIDNNLITSTDLFATIAEIAGSSTNEINDSKSFKSLLSQSTNIRDYQYSELADDTDDEWTISNGTYKLIVNSVGTEELYNLVNDPYENNNLLNGNLSSTEQNAKLELETELINIRN
;
A
#
# COMPACT_ATOMS: atom_id res chain seq x y z
N ALA A 1 20.76 9.48 4.49
CA ALA A 1 20.12 9.14 5.77
C ALA A 1 18.87 8.31 5.51
N LEU A 2 18.50 7.43 6.42
CA LEU A 2 17.38 6.49 6.29
C LEU A 2 16.46 6.56 7.51
N ALA A 3 15.17 6.84 7.29
CA ALA A 3 14.18 6.84 8.35
C ALA A 3 12.96 5.96 8.02
N ILE A 4 12.40 5.41 9.09
CA ILE A 4 11.04 4.85 9.06
C ILE A 4 10.24 5.50 10.18
N VAL A 5 9.13 6.11 9.84
CA VAL A 5 8.17 6.67 10.81
C VAL A 5 6.83 5.96 10.61
N GLY A 6 6.25 5.45 11.70
CA GLY A 6 4.95 4.82 11.66
C GLY A 6 4.95 3.33 12.01
N LYS A 7 4.08 2.57 11.34
CA LYS A 7 3.88 1.13 11.59
C LYS A 7 5.04 0.30 11.04
N TRP A 8 5.70 -0.48 11.92
CA TRP A 8 6.74 -1.44 11.54
C TRP A 8 6.17 -2.79 11.09
N HIS A 9 5.61 -3.55 11.99
CA HIS A 9 4.98 -4.87 11.83
C HIS A 9 5.83 -5.98 11.16
N LEU A 10 7.07 -5.70 10.73
CA LEU A 10 7.93 -6.69 10.06
C LEU A 10 8.49 -7.76 11.00
N SER A 11 8.27 -7.62 12.30
CA SER A 11 8.62 -8.59 13.34
C SER A 11 7.39 -9.31 13.94
N GLY A 12 6.25 -9.24 13.27
CA GLY A 12 4.98 -9.79 13.76
C GLY A 12 4.59 -9.18 15.10
N ASN A 13 4.31 -10.04 16.07
CA ASN A 13 3.94 -9.61 17.43
C ASN A 13 5.14 -9.42 18.36
N ASN A 14 6.39 -9.62 17.89
CA ASN A 14 7.58 -9.42 18.71
C ASN A 14 7.84 -7.93 18.92
N SER A 15 7.49 -7.46 20.11
CA SER A 15 7.64 -6.05 20.48
C SER A 15 9.05 -5.71 21.03
N THR A 16 9.98 -6.67 21.09
CA THR A 16 11.34 -6.44 21.61
C THR A 16 12.35 -6.06 20.52
N ILE A 17 11.95 -6.14 19.26
CA ILE A 17 12.79 -5.77 18.12
C ILE A 17 12.99 -4.26 18.09
N ASN A 18 14.20 -3.87 17.78
CA ASN A 18 14.59 -2.50 17.48
C ASN A 18 14.86 -2.40 15.97
N PRO A 19 14.07 -1.64 15.20
CA PRO A 19 14.26 -1.47 13.76
C PRO A 19 15.66 -0.98 13.37
N GLU A 20 16.32 -0.20 14.22
CA GLU A 20 17.68 0.32 14.01
C GLU A 20 18.72 -0.79 13.81
N THR A 21 18.46 -1.98 14.34
CA THR A 21 19.36 -3.14 14.14
C THR A 21 19.41 -3.63 12.70
N PHE A 22 18.46 -3.17 11.85
CA PHE A 22 18.41 -3.46 10.41
C PHE A 22 19.05 -2.37 9.55
N GLY A 23 19.82 -1.46 10.14
CA GLY A 23 20.52 -0.40 9.43
C GLY A 23 19.69 0.85 9.17
N ILE A 24 18.60 1.04 9.91
CA ILE A 24 17.75 2.23 9.87
C ILE A 24 18.35 3.27 10.81
N ASP A 25 18.66 4.47 10.29
CA ASP A 25 19.29 5.53 11.09
C ASP A 25 18.32 6.14 12.12
N TYR A 26 17.02 6.18 11.77
CA TYR A 26 15.98 6.70 12.64
C TYR A 26 14.69 5.88 12.50
N TYR A 27 14.17 5.46 13.63
CA TYR A 27 12.85 4.84 13.71
C TYR A 27 11.99 5.53 14.78
N ALA A 28 10.76 5.88 14.42
CA ALA A 28 9.75 6.33 15.37
C ALA A 28 8.38 5.79 15.00
N GLY A 29 7.71 5.05 15.90
CA GLY A 29 6.38 4.53 15.58
C GLY A 29 5.93 3.32 16.39
N LEU A 30 5.08 2.50 15.76
CA LEU A 30 4.49 1.30 16.33
C LEU A 30 5.25 0.05 15.89
N ILE A 31 5.84 -0.68 16.81
CA ILE A 31 6.52 -1.96 16.51
C ILE A 31 5.50 -3.02 16.05
N ARG A 32 4.34 -3.08 16.71
CA ARG A 32 3.27 -4.03 16.37
C ARG A 32 2.39 -3.50 15.23
N GLY A 33 1.73 -4.43 14.54
CA GLY A 33 0.88 -4.14 13.39
C GLY A 33 -0.46 -3.47 13.70
N ALA A 34 -0.93 -3.52 14.93
CA ALA A 34 -2.22 -2.97 15.32
C ALA A 34 -2.05 -1.81 16.32
N VAL A 35 -2.83 -0.76 16.12
CA VAL A 35 -3.09 0.28 17.10
C VAL A 35 -4.44 -0.01 17.78
N ASN A 36 -4.48 0.08 19.10
CA ASN A 36 -5.72 -0.12 19.86
C ASN A 36 -6.51 1.18 20.04
N ASP A 37 -5.82 2.31 20.05
CA ASP A 37 -6.41 3.63 20.23
C ASP A 37 -5.54 4.67 19.50
N TYR A 38 -6.15 5.52 18.70
CA TYR A 38 -5.46 6.56 17.92
C TYR A 38 -5.00 7.75 18.75
N TYR A 39 -5.46 7.85 20.01
CA TYR A 39 -5.13 8.92 20.97
C TYR A 39 -4.40 8.41 22.21
N GLN A 40 -4.20 7.08 22.33
CA GLN A 40 -3.41 6.48 23.41
C GLN A 40 -2.66 5.27 22.86
N TRP A 41 -1.41 5.46 22.48
CA TRP A 41 -0.65 4.46 21.78
C TRP A 41 0.83 4.41 22.23
N PRO A 42 1.47 3.23 22.19
CA PRO A 42 2.88 3.08 22.55
C PRO A 42 3.77 3.60 21.41
N LEU A 43 4.57 4.63 21.67
CA LEU A 43 5.64 5.09 20.79
C LEU A 43 6.93 4.35 21.11
N SER A 44 7.58 3.82 20.08
CA SER A 44 8.99 3.41 20.13
C SER A 44 9.79 4.37 19.26
N GLU A 45 10.75 5.07 19.84
CA GLU A 45 11.62 6.00 19.14
C GLU A 45 13.08 5.68 19.46
N ASN A 46 13.85 5.26 18.46
CA ASN A 46 15.25 4.87 18.60
C ASN A 46 15.49 3.97 19.82
N GLY A 47 14.69 2.91 19.94
CA GLY A 47 14.76 1.95 21.05
C GLY A 47 14.18 2.42 22.38
N THR A 48 13.85 3.69 22.52
CA THR A 48 13.16 4.24 23.71
C THR A 48 11.65 4.08 23.55
N ARG A 49 10.97 3.62 24.60
CA ARG A 49 9.52 3.41 24.61
C ARG A 49 8.84 4.35 25.56
N SER A 50 7.75 4.94 25.09
CA SER A 50 6.90 5.85 25.85
C SER A 50 5.42 5.64 25.46
N GLN A 51 4.52 6.24 26.25
CA GLN A 51 3.11 6.37 25.88
C GLN A 51 2.92 7.74 25.23
N ASN A 52 2.30 7.76 24.05
CA ASN A 52 1.91 8.99 23.38
C ASN A 52 0.38 9.16 23.46
N THR A 53 -0.10 10.41 23.55
CA THR A 53 -1.51 10.78 23.67
C THR A 53 -1.97 11.75 22.57
N GLU A 54 -1.10 12.08 21.65
CA GLU A 54 -1.45 12.85 20.46
C GLU A 54 -2.14 11.98 19.43
N TYR A 55 -2.91 12.60 18.54
CA TYR A 55 -3.50 11.89 17.41
C TYR A 55 -2.39 11.28 16.55
N ILE A 56 -2.36 9.96 16.44
CA ILE A 56 -1.21 9.22 15.90
C ILE A 56 -0.80 9.66 14.48
N THR A 57 -1.78 10.02 13.62
CA THR A 57 -1.50 10.47 12.25
C THR A 57 -0.77 11.81 12.25
N GLU A 58 -1.16 12.73 13.14
CA GLU A 58 -0.48 14.01 13.36
C GLU A 58 0.92 13.81 13.94
N ALA A 59 1.04 13.01 15.00
CA ALA A 59 2.32 12.73 15.64
C ALA A 59 3.34 12.11 14.67
N PHE A 60 2.93 11.20 13.78
CA PHE A 60 3.82 10.65 12.76
C PHE A 60 4.27 11.71 11.76
N THR A 61 3.40 12.65 11.42
CA THR A 61 3.76 13.79 10.56
C THR A 61 4.77 14.71 11.25
N ASP A 62 4.56 15.04 12.53
CA ASP A 62 5.48 15.88 13.31
C ASP A 62 6.86 15.25 13.42
N LEU A 63 6.93 13.98 13.79
CA LEU A 63 8.19 13.22 13.84
C LEU A 63 8.92 13.20 12.49
N SER A 64 8.15 13.12 11.39
CA SER A 64 8.71 13.13 10.02
C SER A 64 9.28 14.50 9.67
N ILE A 65 8.54 15.57 9.93
CA ILE A 65 8.96 16.96 9.69
C ILE A 65 10.22 17.27 10.51
N ASP A 66 10.21 16.94 11.80
CA ASP A 66 11.32 17.18 12.69
C ASP A 66 12.59 16.44 12.22
N TRP A 67 12.44 15.21 11.76
CA TRP A 67 13.56 14.46 11.23
C TRP A 67 14.08 15.02 9.90
N ILE A 68 13.21 15.33 8.96
CA ILE A 68 13.58 15.89 7.64
C ILE A 68 14.35 17.20 7.83
N ASN A 69 13.86 18.11 8.67
CA ASN A 69 14.49 19.40 8.93
C ASN A 69 15.90 19.32 9.57
N GLN A 70 16.29 18.16 10.10
CA GLN A 70 17.62 17.92 10.63
C GLN A 70 18.59 17.34 9.59
N GLN A 71 18.13 17.01 8.39
CA GLN A 71 18.98 16.38 7.39
C GLN A 71 19.84 17.40 6.65
N SER A 72 21.09 17.05 6.42
CA SER A 72 22.03 17.81 5.60
C SER A 72 22.59 16.98 4.44
N LYS A 73 22.09 15.78 4.25
CA LYS A 73 22.48 14.79 3.23
C LYS A 73 21.22 14.28 2.54
N PRO A 74 21.33 13.71 1.32
CA PRO A 74 20.21 13.00 0.71
C PRO A 74 19.63 11.94 1.67
N TRP A 75 18.32 11.84 1.66
CA TRP A 75 17.59 10.97 2.57
C TRP A 75 16.52 10.14 1.86
N PHE A 76 16.16 9.05 2.50
CA PHE A 76 14.98 8.26 2.20
C PHE A 76 14.14 8.12 3.48
N MET A 77 12.86 8.38 3.37
CA MET A 77 11.90 8.16 4.45
C MET A 77 10.78 7.25 4.00
N TRP A 78 10.49 6.24 4.79
CA TRP A 78 9.26 5.48 4.70
C TRP A 78 8.31 5.93 5.82
N LEU A 79 7.30 6.72 5.46
CA LEU A 79 6.23 7.14 6.38
C LEU A 79 5.05 6.19 6.26
N ALA A 80 4.92 5.29 7.23
CA ALA A 80 3.92 4.22 7.27
C ALA A 80 2.77 4.59 8.21
N TYR A 81 1.82 5.41 7.71
CA TYR A 81 0.64 5.77 8.47
C TYR A 81 -0.20 4.55 8.87
N THR A 82 -0.84 4.61 10.04
CA THR A 82 -1.82 3.61 10.46
C THR A 82 -3.22 3.90 9.92
N ALA A 83 -3.54 5.15 9.64
CA ALA A 83 -4.81 5.54 9.02
C ALA A 83 -4.94 4.95 7.60
N PRO A 84 -6.12 4.50 7.20
CA PRO A 84 -7.41 4.49 7.93
C PRO A 84 -7.74 3.15 8.62
N HIS A 85 -6.75 2.40 9.11
CA HIS A 85 -6.96 1.11 9.77
C HIS A 85 -7.86 1.22 11.01
N THR A 86 -8.57 0.15 11.36
CA THR A 86 -9.33 0.08 12.63
C THR A 86 -8.40 0.21 13.85
N PRO A 87 -8.95 0.69 15.01
CA PRO A 87 -10.36 0.95 15.31
C PRO A 87 -10.90 2.21 14.62
N PHE A 88 -12.17 2.16 14.20
CA PHE A 88 -12.82 3.37 13.71
C PHE A 88 -12.88 4.41 14.83
N HIS A 89 -12.60 5.67 14.48
CA HIS A 89 -12.49 6.77 15.43
C HIS A 89 -12.84 8.09 14.75
N ALA A 90 -13.14 9.12 15.53
CA ALA A 90 -13.29 10.46 15.03
C ALA A 90 -11.92 11.17 15.08
N PRO A 91 -11.30 11.51 13.92
CA PRO A 91 -10.12 12.37 13.88
C PRO A 91 -10.42 13.78 14.41
N PRO A 92 -9.40 14.62 14.65
CA PRO A 92 -9.62 16.03 14.96
C PRO A 92 -10.52 16.72 13.91
N SER A 93 -11.52 17.44 14.37
CA SER A 93 -12.61 17.97 13.50
C SER A 93 -12.15 19.00 12.45
N ASN A 94 -10.98 19.58 12.61
CA ASN A 94 -10.36 20.49 11.65
C ASN A 94 -9.62 19.75 10.50
N MET A 95 -9.51 18.43 10.55
CA MET A 95 -8.78 17.62 9.57
C MET A 95 -9.70 16.85 8.62
N HIS A 96 -11.03 17.00 8.73
CA HIS A 96 -11.98 16.30 7.85
C HIS A 96 -13.28 17.09 7.64
N SER A 97 -14.02 16.73 6.59
CA SER A 97 -15.29 17.35 6.20
C SER A 97 -16.54 16.56 6.60
N GLN A 98 -16.39 15.43 7.30
CA GLN A 98 -17.47 14.49 7.61
C GLN A 98 -18.46 14.98 8.71
N GLY A 99 -18.35 16.23 9.12
CA GLY A 99 -19.21 16.83 10.13
C GLY A 99 -18.87 16.41 11.55
N ASN A 100 -19.85 16.52 12.47
CA ASN A 100 -19.63 16.14 13.86
C ASN A 100 -19.76 14.63 14.04
N LEU A 101 -18.65 13.96 14.24
CA LEU A 101 -18.58 12.54 14.51
C LEU A 101 -18.50 12.28 16.02
N PRO A 102 -19.50 11.65 16.64
CA PRO A 102 -19.41 11.24 18.05
C PRO A 102 -18.37 10.12 18.21
N THR A 103 -18.00 9.77 19.45
CA THR A 103 -17.14 8.60 19.70
C THR A 103 -17.73 7.36 19.06
N TYR A 104 -16.93 6.67 18.24
CA TYR A 104 -17.39 5.49 17.51
C TYR A 104 -17.81 4.36 18.46
N ASN A 105 -18.89 3.70 18.12
CA ASN A 105 -19.33 2.43 18.70
C ASN A 105 -19.99 1.56 17.61
N ASN A 106 -20.07 0.25 17.84
CA ASN A 106 -20.53 -0.72 16.83
C ASN A 106 -21.99 -0.55 16.34
N GLY A 107 -22.74 0.39 16.90
CA GLY A 107 -24.10 0.72 16.44
C GLY A 107 -24.11 1.86 15.39
N LEU A 108 -22.96 2.44 15.10
CA LEU A 108 -22.81 3.55 14.13
C LEU A 108 -22.29 3.03 12.79
N ASP A 109 -22.65 3.75 11.72
CA ASP A 109 -22.06 3.51 10.40
C ASP A 109 -20.56 3.82 10.43
N PRO A 110 -19.67 2.88 10.10
CA PRO A 110 -18.23 3.10 10.10
C PRO A 110 -17.73 3.96 8.92
N ILE A 111 -18.50 4.08 7.82
CA ILE A 111 -18.07 4.75 6.59
C ILE A 111 -17.65 6.21 6.84
N PRO A 112 -18.43 7.07 7.54
CA PRO A 112 -18.00 8.46 7.81
C PRO A 112 -16.70 8.54 8.60
N TYR A 113 -16.44 7.61 9.53
CA TYR A 113 -15.19 7.58 10.31
C TYR A 113 -14.00 7.15 9.47
N TYR A 114 -14.20 6.17 8.60
CA TYR A 114 -13.17 5.73 7.65
C TYR A 114 -12.79 6.84 6.67
N MET A 115 -13.79 7.54 6.13
CA MET A 115 -13.56 8.69 5.24
C MET A 115 -12.88 9.85 5.97
N ALA A 116 -13.29 10.14 7.21
CA ALA A 116 -12.64 11.15 8.04
C ALA A 116 -11.16 10.82 8.31
N ALA A 117 -10.84 9.55 8.55
CA ALA A 117 -9.46 9.11 8.77
C ALA A 117 -8.59 9.27 7.50
N ILE A 118 -9.16 9.03 6.30
CA ILE A 118 -8.48 9.28 5.02
C ILE A 118 -8.27 10.78 4.83
N GLU A 119 -9.29 11.61 5.05
CA GLU A 119 -9.18 13.07 4.91
C GLU A 119 -8.16 13.65 5.90
N ALA A 120 -8.14 13.16 7.14
CA ALA A 120 -7.15 13.57 8.13
C ALA A 120 -5.72 13.18 7.75
N MET A 121 -5.54 12.00 7.14
CA MET A 121 -4.25 11.59 6.60
C MET A 121 -3.83 12.48 5.42
N ASP A 122 -4.73 12.76 4.49
CA ASP A 122 -4.47 13.66 3.36
C ASP A 122 -4.11 15.08 3.83
N PHE A 123 -4.83 15.61 4.82
CA PHE A 123 -4.50 16.88 5.47
C PHE A 123 -3.08 16.88 6.05
N GLN A 124 -2.69 15.81 6.72
CA GLN A 124 -1.37 15.69 7.33
C GLN A 124 -0.26 15.48 6.27
N ILE A 125 -0.54 14.79 5.16
CA ILE A 125 0.38 14.71 4.02
C ILE A 125 0.57 16.09 3.40
N GLY A 126 -0.50 16.86 3.22
CA GLY A 126 -0.42 18.25 2.75
C GLY A 126 0.50 19.09 3.63
N ARG A 127 0.32 19.02 4.95
CA ARG A 127 1.17 19.72 5.93
C ARG A 127 2.64 19.27 5.84
N LEU A 128 2.90 17.98 5.75
CA LEU A 128 4.26 17.46 5.57
C LEU A 128 4.94 18.06 4.32
N LEU A 129 4.23 18.06 3.19
CA LEU A 129 4.77 18.58 1.93
C LEU A 129 5.01 20.11 1.97
N ASP A 130 4.20 20.86 2.70
CA ASP A 130 4.38 22.30 2.86
C ASP A 130 5.56 22.65 3.78
N GLU A 131 5.86 21.80 4.76
CA GLU A 131 6.98 22.00 5.71
C GLU A 131 8.34 21.54 5.17
N ILE A 132 8.39 20.74 4.09
CA ILE A 132 9.66 20.44 3.41
C ILE A 132 10.16 21.70 2.70
N PRO A 133 11.40 22.16 2.95
CA PRO A 133 11.98 23.33 2.27
C PRO A 133 11.82 23.21 0.74
N GLU A 134 11.49 24.31 0.06
CA GLU A 134 11.13 24.31 -1.35
C GLU A 134 12.22 23.68 -2.23
N ASP A 135 13.50 24.05 -2.01
CA ASP A 135 14.62 23.50 -2.76
C ASP A 135 14.74 21.98 -2.59
N GLU A 136 14.47 21.49 -1.39
CA GLU A 136 14.53 20.07 -1.06
C GLU A 136 13.31 19.33 -1.64
N ARG A 137 12.12 19.90 -1.51
CA ARG A 137 10.90 19.37 -2.13
C ARG A 137 11.02 19.25 -3.64
N ASN A 138 11.60 20.25 -4.29
CA ASN A 138 11.85 20.23 -5.73
C ASN A 138 12.88 19.17 -6.16
N ASN A 139 13.70 18.68 -5.23
CA ASN A 139 14.65 17.58 -5.44
C ASN A 139 14.19 16.24 -4.87
N THR A 140 12.95 16.13 -4.44
CA THR A 140 12.38 14.94 -3.81
C THR A 140 11.44 14.22 -4.78
N ILE A 141 11.48 12.89 -4.80
CA ILE A 141 10.47 12.02 -5.41
C ILE A 141 9.55 11.53 -4.31
N ILE A 142 8.26 11.72 -4.49
CA ILE A 142 7.21 11.35 -3.55
C ILE A 142 6.44 10.19 -4.14
N ILE A 143 6.36 9.08 -3.40
CA ILE A 143 5.59 7.89 -3.77
C ILE A 143 4.56 7.65 -2.67
N PHE A 144 3.29 7.77 -3.01
CA PHE A 144 2.18 7.35 -2.16
C PHE A 144 1.66 5.99 -2.66
N ILE A 145 1.43 5.06 -1.74
CA ILE A 145 0.88 3.74 -2.06
C ILE A 145 -0.01 3.26 -0.91
N GLY A 146 -1.15 2.64 -1.25
CA GLY A 146 -1.92 1.84 -0.29
C GLY A 146 -1.22 0.51 -0.01
N ASP A 147 -1.28 0.03 1.23
CA ASP A 147 -0.65 -1.24 1.62
C ASP A 147 -1.50 -2.45 1.23
N ASN A 148 -2.83 -2.30 1.25
CA ASN A 148 -3.81 -3.32 0.87
C ASN A 148 -5.18 -2.68 0.59
N GLY A 149 -6.13 -3.51 0.16
CA GLY A 149 -7.49 -3.09 -0.11
C GLY A 149 -8.30 -2.67 1.12
N THR A 150 -9.47 -2.10 0.85
CA THR A 150 -10.42 -1.58 1.85
C THR A 150 -10.99 -2.70 2.73
N PRO A 151 -11.14 -2.50 4.05
CA PRO A 151 -11.84 -3.45 4.92
C PRO A 151 -13.31 -3.65 4.49
N ASN A 152 -13.82 -4.88 4.65
CA ASN A 152 -15.17 -5.23 4.22
C ASN A 152 -16.29 -4.41 4.87
N GLN A 153 -16.07 -3.91 6.10
CA GLN A 153 -17.04 -3.10 6.85
C GLN A 153 -17.34 -1.74 6.19
N VAL A 154 -16.42 -1.25 5.37
CA VAL A 154 -16.52 0.07 4.72
C VAL A 154 -16.39 -0.02 3.20
N ALA A 155 -16.42 -1.24 2.65
CA ALA A 155 -16.46 -1.44 1.22
C ALA A 155 -17.78 -0.95 0.64
N GLN A 156 -17.72 -0.24 -0.48
CA GLN A 156 -18.86 0.37 -1.14
C GLN A 156 -18.97 -0.11 -2.59
N SER A 157 -20.21 -0.10 -3.11
CA SER A 157 -20.43 -0.34 -4.53
C SER A 157 -19.49 0.53 -5.39
N PRO A 158 -18.90 -0.01 -6.47
CA PRO A 158 -19.24 -1.29 -7.11
C PRO A 158 -18.50 -2.52 -6.58
N TYR A 159 -17.63 -2.39 -5.58
CA TYR A 159 -16.95 -3.54 -4.99
C TYR A 159 -17.89 -4.38 -4.10
N SER A 160 -17.78 -5.70 -4.23
CA SER A 160 -18.39 -6.62 -3.27
C SER A 160 -17.60 -6.63 -1.96
N THR A 161 -18.29 -6.67 -0.81
CA THR A 161 -17.68 -6.77 0.52
C THR A 161 -16.86 -8.05 0.72
N SER A 162 -17.08 -9.09 -0.10
CA SER A 162 -16.31 -10.35 -0.09
C SER A 162 -15.08 -10.34 -1.02
N LYS A 163 -14.85 -9.25 -1.78
CA LYS A 163 -13.79 -9.13 -2.80
C LYS A 163 -12.87 -7.93 -2.56
N VAL A 164 -12.59 -7.65 -1.30
CA VAL A 164 -11.78 -6.51 -0.84
C VAL A 164 -10.61 -6.99 0.04
N LYS A 165 -10.13 -6.24 0.99
CA LYS A 165 -8.98 -6.59 1.85
C LYS A 165 -8.97 -8.08 2.26
N SER A 166 -7.79 -8.69 2.26
CA SER A 166 -7.55 -10.11 2.54
C SER A 166 -8.08 -11.05 1.45
N THR A 167 -8.18 -10.58 0.21
CA THR A 167 -8.51 -11.39 -0.96
C THR A 167 -7.59 -11.05 -2.13
N LEU A 168 -7.51 -11.95 -3.11
CA LEU A 168 -6.75 -11.75 -4.33
C LEU A 168 -7.54 -11.02 -5.45
N TYR A 169 -8.79 -10.63 -5.21
CA TYR A 169 -9.55 -9.80 -6.14
C TYR A 169 -8.99 -8.38 -6.23
N GLN A 170 -9.39 -7.63 -7.27
CA GLN A 170 -8.94 -6.26 -7.49
C GLN A 170 -9.18 -5.36 -6.26
N GLY A 171 -10.30 -5.54 -5.56
CA GLY A 171 -10.57 -4.79 -4.34
C GLY A 171 -9.61 -5.10 -3.18
N GLY A 172 -8.85 -6.20 -3.25
CA GLY A 172 -7.83 -6.57 -2.26
C GLY A 172 -6.41 -6.17 -2.65
N VAL A 173 -6.06 -6.29 -3.94
CA VAL A 173 -4.67 -6.16 -4.41
C VAL A 173 -4.40 -4.95 -5.29
N ASN A 174 -5.41 -4.36 -5.96
CA ASN A 174 -5.23 -3.18 -6.79
C ASN A 174 -5.33 -1.91 -5.94
N VAL A 175 -4.22 -1.56 -5.29
CA VAL A 175 -4.13 -0.40 -4.39
C VAL A 175 -3.81 0.89 -5.15
N PRO A 176 -4.25 2.07 -4.65
CA PRO A 176 -3.88 3.33 -5.25
C PRO A 176 -2.37 3.58 -5.12
N MET A 177 -1.77 4.12 -6.18
CA MET A 177 -0.39 4.58 -6.18
C MET A 177 -0.28 5.90 -6.94
N PHE A 178 0.41 6.87 -6.35
CA PHE A 178 0.67 8.18 -6.94
C PHE A 178 2.16 8.51 -6.82
N ILE A 179 2.73 9.04 -7.89
CA ILE A 179 4.15 9.43 -7.89
C ILE A 179 4.24 10.87 -8.42
N SER A 180 5.02 11.69 -7.73
CA SER A 180 5.27 13.08 -8.12
C SER A 180 6.67 13.52 -7.69
N GLY A 181 7.09 14.71 -8.16
CA GLY A 181 8.34 15.33 -7.73
C GLY A 181 9.44 15.28 -8.78
N ASN A 182 10.69 15.31 -8.33
CA ASN A 182 11.85 15.40 -9.20
C ASN A 182 11.91 14.27 -10.23
N SER A 183 12.23 14.61 -11.47
CA SER A 183 12.36 13.66 -12.60
C SER A 183 11.05 12.96 -13.01
N VAL A 184 9.91 13.30 -12.42
CA VAL A 184 8.60 12.85 -12.86
C VAL A 184 8.07 13.82 -13.90
N SER A 185 8.24 13.50 -15.18
CA SER A 185 7.84 14.37 -16.31
C SER A 185 6.54 13.92 -16.99
N ARG A 186 6.04 12.73 -16.68
CA ARG A 186 4.76 12.22 -17.19
C ARG A 186 3.63 12.56 -16.23
N THR A 187 2.47 12.86 -16.80
CA THR A 187 1.24 13.12 -16.05
C THR A 187 0.10 12.24 -16.56
N GLY A 188 -0.84 11.91 -15.69
CA GLY A 188 -1.99 11.09 -16.01
C GLY A 188 -1.88 9.66 -15.48
N ILE A 189 -2.76 8.79 -15.98
CA ILE A 189 -2.84 7.37 -15.57
C ILE A 189 -1.84 6.56 -16.39
N ASP A 190 -1.07 5.71 -15.72
CA ASP A 190 -0.21 4.70 -16.33
C ASP A 190 -0.82 3.32 -16.10
N ASN A 191 -0.98 2.56 -17.19
CA ASN A 191 -1.56 1.21 -17.15
C ASN A 191 -0.49 0.10 -17.25
N ASN A 192 0.79 0.43 -17.13
CA ASN A 192 1.84 -0.58 -17.06
C ASN A 192 1.69 -1.42 -15.79
N LEU A 193 1.93 -2.71 -15.93
CA LEU A 193 1.90 -3.63 -14.81
C LEU A 193 3.12 -3.41 -13.91
N ILE A 194 2.89 -3.19 -12.64
CA ILE A 194 3.90 -3.13 -11.58
C ILE A 194 3.42 -3.89 -10.35
N THR A 195 4.32 -4.29 -9.49
CA THR A 195 4.01 -4.92 -8.20
C THR A 195 4.68 -4.13 -7.07
N SER A 196 4.20 -4.28 -5.84
CA SER A 196 4.80 -3.59 -4.68
C SER A 196 6.27 -3.99 -4.46
N THR A 197 6.67 -5.18 -4.87
CA THR A 197 8.07 -5.63 -4.83
C THR A 197 8.99 -4.79 -5.72
N ASP A 198 8.46 -4.16 -6.77
CA ASP A 198 9.21 -3.31 -7.70
C ASP A 198 9.69 -2.00 -7.07
N LEU A 199 9.11 -1.60 -5.94
CA LEU A 199 9.58 -0.45 -5.16
C LEU A 199 11.04 -0.61 -4.73
N PHE A 200 11.47 -1.83 -4.38
CA PHE A 200 12.85 -2.07 -3.96
C PHE A 200 13.85 -1.68 -5.05
N ALA A 201 13.75 -2.28 -6.24
CA ALA A 201 14.66 -1.99 -7.35
C ALA A 201 14.55 -0.53 -7.81
N THR A 202 13.33 0.04 -7.80
CA THR A 202 13.09 1.43 -8.19
C THR A 202 13.75 2.42 -7.25
N ILE A 203 13.58 2.26 -5.95
CA ILE A 203 14.18 3.13 -4.93
C ILE A 203 15.71 3.00 -4.97
N ALA A 204 16.23 1.78 -5.08
CA ALA A 204 17.67 1.55 -5.21
C ALA A 204 18.26 2.24 -6.44
N GLU A 205 17.61 2.16 -7.59
CA GLU A 205 18.05 2.83 -8.82
C GLU A 205 17.95 4.36 -8.70
N ILE A 206 16.89 4.90 -8.07
CA ILE A 206 16.77 6.34 -7.80
C ILE A 206 17.92 6.80 -6.92
N ALA A 207 18.28 6.03 -5.89
CA ALA A 207 19.39 6.32 -4.99
C ALA A 207 20.79 6.14 -5.63
N GLY A 208 20.86 5.72 -6.89
CA GLY A 208 22.12 5.50 -7.60
C GLY A 208 22.85 4.21 -7.19
N SER A 209 22.16 3.29 -6.56
CA SER A 209 22.69 1.97 -6.22
C SER A 209 22.58 1.06 -7.44
N SER A 210 23.69 0.39 -7.79
CA SER A 210 23.67 -0.69 -8.78
C SER A 210 23.26 -1.98 -8.07
N THR A 211 21.96 -2.17 -7.91
CA THR A 211 21.44 -3.47 -7.45
C THR A 211 21.19 -4.34 -8.67
N ASN A 212 21.66 -5.57 -8.62
CA ASN A 212 21.13 -6.60 -9.49
C ASN A 212 19.67 -6.82 -9.11
N GLU A 213 18.87 -7.26 -10.08
CA GLU A 213 17.51 -7.72 -9.80
C GLU A 213 17.53 -8.67 -8.61
N ILE A 214 16.75 -8.33 -7.57
CA ILE A 214 16.62 -9.19 -6.39
C ILE A 214 15.26 -9.85 -6.47
N ASN A 215 15.25 -11.17 -6.67
CA ASN A 215 14.04 -11.94 -6.89
C ASN A 215 13.25 -11.35 -8.08
N ASP A 216 11.97 -11.03 -7.85
CA ASP A 216 11.04 -10.55 -8.87
C ASP A 216 10.96 -9.03 -9.00
N SER A 217 11.77 -8.28 -8.22
CA SER A 217 11.75 -6.82 -8.25
C SER A 217 12.32 -6.28 -9.55
N LYS A 218 11.53 -5.46 -10.25
CA LYS A 218 11.90 -4.76 -11.48
C LYS A 218 11.71 -3.26 -11.31
N SER A 219 12.76 -2.48 -11.60
CA SER A 219 12.64 -1.03 -11.48
C SER A 219 11.65 -0.47 -12.49
N PHE A 220 10.73 0.35 -12.02
CA PHE A 220 9.84 1.14 -12.85
C PHE A 220 10.28 2.62 -12.95
N LYS A 221 11.51 2.95 -12.57
CA LYS A 221 12.03 4.35 -12.67
C LYS A 221 11.86 4.93 -14.06
N SER A 222 12.03 4.14 -15.14
CA SER A 222 11.81 4.60 -16.51
C SER A 222 10.40 5.12 -16.75
N LEU A 223 9.36 4.60 -16.04
CA LEU A 223 7.97 5.05 -16.16
C LEU A 223 7.76 6.47 -15.64
N LEU A 224 8.68 7.03 -14.86
CA LEU A 224 8.59 8.41 -14.39
C LEU A 224 8.72 9.42 -15.54
N SER A 225 9.37 9.04 -16.64
CA SER A 225 9.63 9.92 -17.79
C SER A 225 9.20 9.33 -19.13
N GLN A 226 9.03 8.02 -19.25
CA GLN A 226 8.74 7.33 -20.50
C GLN A 226 7.62 6.30 -20.31
N SER A 227 6.91 5.95 -21.39
CA SER A 227 6.03 4.80 -21.39
C SER A 227 6.80 3.59 -21.90
N THR A 228 7.11 2.67 -21.02
CA THR A 228 7.81 1.41 -21.35
C THR A 228 7.10 0.25 -20.66
N ASN A 229 7.17 -0.94 -21.26
CA ASN A 229 6.69 -2.14 -20.59
C ASN A 229 7.72 -2.60 -19.55
N ILE A 230 7.28 -2.82 -18.31
CA ILE A 230 8.12 -3.32 -17.20
C ILE A 230 7.87 -4.81 -16.98
N ARG A 231 6.60 -5.22 -17.03
CA ARG A 231 6.14 -6.59 -16.78
C ARG A 231 5.06 -6.97 -17.78
N ASP A 232 5.05 -8.23 -18.17
CA ASP A 232 3.95 -8.81 -18.94
C ASP A 232 2.87 -9.39 -18.00
N TYR A 233 3.27 -9.74 -16.76
CA TYR A 233 2.36 -10.35 -15.77
C TYR A 233 2.55 -9.76 -14.38
N GLN A 234 1.45 -9.71 -13.64
CA GLN A 234 1.42 -9.49 -12.18
C GLN A 234 1.06 -10.79 -11.48
N TYR A 235 1.78 -11.12 -10.43
CA TYR A 235 1.52 -12.24 -9.56
C TYR A 235 1.31 -11.78 -8.13
N SER A 236 0.38 -12.41 -7.43
CA SER A 236 0.19 -12.27 -5.98
C SER A 236 -0.26 -13.61 -5.40
N GLU A 237 0.07 -13.83 -4.14
CA GLU A 237 -0.37 -15.00 -3.40
C GLU A 237 -0.88 -14.61 -2.02
N LEU A 238 -1.82 -15.40 -1.53
CA LEU A 238 -2.33 -15.36 -0.16
C LEU A 238 -2.15 -16.75 0.43
N ALA A 239 -1.28 -16.86 1.41
CA ALA A 239 -1.07 -18.10 2.14
C ALA A 239 -1.72 -17.97 3.52
N ASP A 240 -2.58 -18.90 3.88
CA ASP A 240 -3.10 -19.05 5.22
C ASP A 240 -3.00 -20.51 5.69
N ASP A 241 -3.37 -20.76 6.92
CA ASP A 241 -3.25 -22.11 7.52
C ASP A 241 -4.24 -23.13 6.91
N THR A 242 -5.17 -22.71 6.05
CA THR A 242 -6.30 -23.53 5.57
C THR A 242 -6.36 -23.67 4.06
N ASP A 243 -6.06 -22.64 3.30
CA ASP A 243 -6.16 -22.64 1.84
C ASP A 243 -5.24 -21.58 1.22
N ASP A 244 -4.27 -22.03 0.44
CA ASP A 244 -3.42 -21.11 -0.32
C ASP A 244 -4.10 -20.71 -1.62
N GLU A 245 -4.02 -19.45 -1.96
CA GLU A 245 -4.54 -18.89 -3.20
C GLU A 245 -3.46 -18.14 -3.97
N TRP A 246 -3.56 -18.20 -5.29
CA TRP A 246 -2.65 -17.52 -6.21
C TRP A 246 -3.43 -16.78 -7.28
N THR A 247 -2.91 -15.65 -7.71
CA THR A 247 -3.46 -14.94 -8.86
C THR A 247 -2.37 -14.48 -9.80
N ILE A 248 -2.68 -14.54 -11.09
CA ILE A 248 -1.86 -14.00 -12.16
C ILE A 248 -2.72 -13.19 -13.12
N SER A 249 -2.19 -12.06 -13.59
CA SER A 249 -2.87 -11.17 -14.54
C SER A 249 -1.90 -10.66 -15.58
N ASN A 250 -2.37 -10.58 -16.85
CA ASN A 250 -1.67 -9.88 -17.94
C ASN A 250 -2.24 -8.48 -18.20
N GLY A 251 -3.01 -7.93 -17.24
CA GLY A 251 -3.66 -6.62 -17.35
C GLY A 251 -5.01 -6.65 -18.08
N THR A 252 -5.27 -7.65 -18.92
CA THR A 252 -6.57 -7.85 -19.59
C THR A 252 -7.36 -8.96 -18.93
N TYR A 253 -6.73 -10.09 -18.69
CA TYR A 253 -7.32 -11.23 -18.02
C TYR A 253 -6.63 -11.50 -16.70
N LYS A 254 -7.37 -12.05 -15.76
CA LYS A 254 -6.87 -12.46 -14.46
C LYS A 254 -7.41 -13.84 -14.09
N LEU A 255 -6.51 -14.70 -13.70
CA LEU A 255 -6.78 -16.03 -13.19
C LEU A 255 -6.52 -16.06 -11.68
N ILE A 256 -7.47 -16.59 -10.91
CA ILE A 256 -7.31 -16.89 -9.47
C ILE A 256 -7.44 -18.39 -9.33
N VAL A 257 -6.53 -18.99 -8.57
CA VAL A 257 -6.49 -20.45 -8.33
C VAL A 257 -6.22 -20.69 -6.85
N ASN A 258 -6.94 -21.63 -6.24
CA ASN A 258 -6.68 -22.04 -4.87
C ASN A 258 -6.02 -23.42 -4.79
N SER A 259 -5.57 -23.83 -3.60
CA SER A 259 -4.82 -25.07 -3.35
C SER A 259 -5.63 -26.34 -3.65
N VAL A 260 -6.97 -26.27 -3.64
CA VAL A 260 -7.85 -27.40 -3.98
C VAL A 260 -8.19 -27.44 -5.47
N GLY A 261 -7.64 -26.52 -6.28
CA GLY A 261 -7.80 -26.50 -7.73
C GLY A 261 -9.08 -25.81 -8.22
N THR A 262 -9.75 -25.01 -7.37
CA THR A 262 -10.82 -24.13 -7.84
C THR A 262 -10.21 -22.97 -8.59
N GLU A 263 -10.83 -22.62 -9.72
CA GLU A 263 -10.35 -21.56 -10.60
C GLU A 263 -11.43 -20.51 -10.86
N GLU A 264 -11.02 -19.27 -11.01
CA GLU A 264 -11.84 -18.16 -11.47
C GLU A 264 -11.09 -17.36 -12.53
N LEU A 265 -11.77 -16.99 -13.62
CA LEU A 265 -11.21 -16.20 -14.71
C LEU A 265 -12.04 -14.94 -14.93
N TYR A 266 -11.36 -13.79 -14.99
CA TYR A 266 -12.00 -12.49 -15.19
C TYR A 266 -11.39 -11.72 -16.36
N ASN A 267 -12.20 -10.91 -17.05
CA ASN A 267 -11.75 -9.93 -18.01
C ASN A 267 -11.76 -8.55 -17.35
N LEU A 268 -10.63 -8.07 -16.89
CA LEU A 268 -10.52 -6.84 -16.12
C LEU A 268 -10.87 -5.56 -16.92
N VAL A 269 -10.81 -5.61 -18.26
CA VAL A 269 -11.17 -4.47 -19.11
C VAL A 269 -12.67 -4.28 -19.14
N ASN A 270 -13.44 -5.37 -19.21
CA ASN A 270 -14.90 -5.34 -19.30
C ASN A 270 -15.58 -5.47 -17.93
N ASP A 271 -14.90 -6.06 -16.98
CA ASP A 271 -15.35 -6.33 -15.59
C ASP A 271 -14.26 -6.03 -14.58
N PRO A 272 -13.92 -4.75 -14.37
CA PRO A 272 -12.83 -4.36 -13.48
C PRO A 272 -13.10 -4.66 -12.00
N TYR A 273 -14.33 -5.06 -11.66
CA TYR A 273 -14.74 -5.40 -10.29
C TYR A 273 -14.94 -6.91 -10.09
N GLU A 274 -14.63 -7.72 -11.12
CA GLU A 274 -14.63 -9.19 -11.05
C GLU A 274 -16.00 -9.78 -10.62
N ASN A 275 -17.09 -9.22 -11.13
CA ASN A 275 -18.44 -9.66 -10.81
C ASN A 275 -18.88 -10.89 -11.62
N ASN A 276 -18.23 -11.17 -12.76
CA ASN A 276 -18.60 -12.21 -13.69
C ASN A 276 -17.45 -13.19 -13.95
N ASN A 277 -17.42 -14.31 -13.22
CA ASN A 277 -16.48 -15.39 -13.49
C ASN A 277 -16.80 -16.05 -14.83
N LEU A 278 -15.92 -15.90 -15.82
CA LEU A 278 -16.07 -16.42 -17.17
C LEU A 278 -16.17 -17.96 -17.21
N LEU A 279 -15.60 -18.65 -16.21
CA LEU A 279 -15.67 -20.12 -16.12
C LEU A 279 -17.07 -20.65 -15.80
N ASN A 280 -18.01 -19.79 -15.39
CA ASN A 280 -19.40 -20.16 -15.22
C ASN A 280 -20.16 -20.31 -16.56
N GLY A 281 -19.53 -19.96 -17.69
CA GLY A 281 -20.08 -20.03 -19.03
C GLY A 281 -19.21 -20.79 -20.02
N ASN A 282 -19.51 -20.65 -21.30
CA ASN A 282 -18.68 -21.17 -22.39
C ASN A 282 -17.64 -20.11 -22.78
N LEU A 283 -16.38 -20.42 -22.62
CA LEU A 283 -15.31 -19.54 -23.05
C LEU A 283 -15.22 -19.43 -24.57
N SER A 284 -15.04 -18.23 -25.07
CA SER A 284 -14.59 -17.98 -26.45
C SER A 284 -13.17 -18.50 -26.66
N SER A 285 -12.75 -18.65 -27.91
CA SER A 285 -11.38 -19.07 -28.23
C SER A 285 -10.33 -18.09 -27.65
N THR A 286 -10.61 -16.79 -27.59
CA THR A 286 -9.71 -15.78 -26.99
C THR A 286 -9.57 -16.01 -25.49
N GLU A 287 -10.66 -16.24 -24.78
CA GLU A 287 -10.67 -16.48 -23.34
C GLU A 287 -10.00 -17.81 -22.98
N GLN A 288 -10.19 -18.86 -23.80
CA GLN A 288 -9.49 -20.14 -23.64
C GLN A 288 -7.98 -19.98 -23.79
N ASN A 289 -7.53 -19.22 -24.80
CA ASN A 289 -6.11 -18.96 -25.01
C ASN A 289 -5.52 -18.14 -23.86
N ALA A 290 -6.22 -17.09 -23.39
CA ALA A 290 -5.79 -16.28 -22.25
C ALA A 290 -5.68 -17.12 -20.97
N LYS A 291 -6.65 -18.00 -20.71
CA LYS A 291 -6.59 -18.93 -19.57
C LYS A 291 -5.35 -19.80 -19.63
N LEU A 292 -5.10 -20.46 -20.78
CA LEU A 292 -3.94 -21.34 -20.96
C LEU A 292 -2.60 -20.58 -20.81
N GLU A 293 -2.52 -19.37 -21.32
CA GLU A 293 -1.37 -18.48 -21.16
C GLU A 293 -1.09 -18.21 -19.68
N LEU A 294 -2.13 -17.75 -18.93
CA LEU A 294 -2.00 -17.43 -17.51
C LEU A 294 -1.68 -18.67 -16.66
N GLU A 295 -2.28 -19.83 -16.94
CA GLU A 295 -1.94 -21.09 -16.27
C GLU A 295 -0.47 -21.47 -16.49
N THR A 296 0.01 -21.34 -17.73
CA THR A 296 1.39 -21.64 -18.07
C THR A 296 2.36 -20.75 -17.31
N GLU A 297 2.09 -19.44 -17.29
CA GLU A 297 2.96 -18.49 -16.62
C GLU A 297 2.88 -18.61 -15.09
N LEU A 298 1.72 -18.93 -14.53
CA LEU A 298 1.56 -19.22 -13.10
C LEU A 298 2.45 -20.40 -12.68
N ILE A 299 2.50 -21.46 -13.50
CA ILE A 299 3.37 -22.60 -13.25
C ILE A 299 4.85 -22.20 -13.34
N ASN A 300 5.24 -21.37 -14.32
CA ASN A 300 6.62 -20.90 -14.48
C ASN A 300 7.10 -20.07 -13.28
N ILE A 301 6.26 -19.18 -12.75
CA ILE A 301 6.61 -18.31 -11.61
C ILE A 301 6.76 -19.14 -10.31
N ARG A 302 5.96 -20.19 -10.15
CA ARG A 302 5.91 -20.99 -8.90
C ARG A 302 6.89 -22.15 -8.84
N ASN A 303 7.59 -22.50 -9.92
CA ASN A 303 8.61 -23.54 -9.98
C ASN A 303 10.02 -22.95 -9.89
#